data_1078c27031cd7e14d4dd78c4c7c84335
#
_entry.id   1078c27031cd7e14d4dd78c4c7c84335
#
_cell.length_a   1.000
_cell.length_b   1.000
_cell.length_c   1.000
_cell.angle_alpha   90.00
_cell.angle_beta   90.00
_cell.angle_gamma   90.00
#
_symmetry.space_group_name_H-M   'P 1'
#
loop_
_entity.id
_entity.type
_entity.pdbx_description
1 polymer ?
#
loop_
_entity_poly.entity_id
_entity_poly.type
_entity_poly.pdbx_seq_one_letter_code
_entity_poly.pdbx_strand_id
1 'polypeptide(L)'
;MSVTALNSPQPSRTPPEWVPLLRWLTFTGFTAFAALLLWRYGLFRLMLQSDRTYISLVICGLYAAASLHCLYRTVAVSREGERERRAAATLEQPEALFAESFFPEGLTGDHIRDLTTKAKAQGERRLDQTLLLRGLADRMRGSNGFGNFAADSLMKLGLLGTIVGFIIMLAPIAGLDVSDKSVLKSSMGVMSDGMAVAMYTTLAGLVGSILLKLQYYMLESATSGLFARVVRLTETRVVPALERRYDR
;
A
#
# COMPACT_ATOMS: atom_id res chain seq x y z
N MET A 1 -46.56 28.60 -11.26
CA MET A 1 -45.64 27.97 -12.21
C MET A 1 -44.53 27.27 -11.40
N SER A 2 -44.44 26.00 -11.61
CA SER A 2 -43.82 25.00 -10.74
C SER A 2 -42.27 25.07 -10.79
N VAL A 3 -41.64 25.21 -9.61
CA VAL A 3 -40.22 24.99 -9.42
C VAL A 3 -40.03 23.88 -8.38
N THR A 4 -40.42 22.66 -8.76
CA THR A 4 -40.30 21.50 -7.87
C THR A 4 -39.87 20.23 -8.63
N ALA A 5 -38.79 20.32 -9.42
CA ALA A 5 -38.30 19.14 -10.11
C ALA A 5 -36.79 19.23 -10.43
N LEU A 6 -35.93 19.41 -9.41
CA LEU A 6 -34.47 19.29 -9.59
C LEU A 6 -33.78 18.89 -8.28
N ASN A 7 -34.14 17.77 -7.70
CA ASN A 7 -33.26 17.13 -6.70
C ASN A 7 -33.62 15.64 -6.52
N SER A 8 -33.58 14.87 -7.61
CA SER A 8 -33.44 13.42 -7.47
C SER A 8 -32.00 13.15 -7.07
N PRO A 9 -31.72 12.55 -5.90
CA PRO A 9 -30.37 12.14 -5.55
C PRO A 9 -29.89 11.13 -6.60
N GLN A 10 -28.92 11.55 -7.40
CA GLN A 10 -28.24 10.63 -8.32
C GLN A 10 -27.72 9.46 -7.51
N PRO A 11 -28.03 8.21 -7.89
CA PRO A 11 -27.43 7.06 -7.23
C PRO A 11 -25.92 7.17 -7.40
N SER A 12 -25.21 7.44 -6.32
CA SER A 12 -23.76 7.47 -6.29
C SER A 12 -23.28 6.10 -6.79
N ARG A 13 -22.86 6.03 -8.05
CA ARG A 13 -22.19 4.85 -8.63
C ARG A 13 -20.93 4.61 -7.83
N THR A 14 -21.02 3.88 -6.75
CA THR A 14 -19.86 3.41 -6.03
C THR A 14 -19.09 2.50 -6.99
N PRO A 15 -17.81 2.81 -7.29
CA PRO A 15 -17.03 1.98 -8.19
C PRO A 15 -17.00 0.54 -7.67
N PRO A 16 -17.00 -0.48 -8.56
CA PRO A 16 -16.93 -1.87 -8.15
C PRO A 16 -15.66 -2.12 -7.33
N GLU A 17 -15.73 -3.04 -6.38
CA GLU A 17 -14.69 -3.29 -5.35
C GLU A 17 -13.36 -3.80 -5.90
N TRP A 18 -13.37 -4.31 -7.10
CA TRP A 18 -12.18 -4.78 -7.83
C TRP A 18 -11.39 -3.63 -8.44
N VAL A 19 -11.93 -2.40 -8.46
CA VAL A 19 -11.24 -1.23 -9.03
C VAL A 19 -9.88 -1.00 -8.35
N PRO A 20 -9.73 -1.05 -7.02
CA PRO A 20 -8.43 -0.93 -6.38
C PRO A 20 -7.47 -2.05 -6.80
N LEU A 21 -7.97 -3.28 -6.84
CA LEU A 21 -7.19 -4.45 -7.25
C LEU A 21 -6.81 -4.39 -8.73
N LEU A 22 -7.73 -3.99 -9.61
CA LEU A 22 -7.44 -3.79 -11.03
C LEU A 22 -6.41 -2.68 -11.25
N ARG A 23 -6.54 -1.55 -10.57
CA ARG A 23 -5.56 -0.46 -10.64
C ARG A 23 -4.17 -0.92 -10.19
N TRP A 24 -4.10 -1.64 -9.09
CA TRP A 24 -2.85 -2.20 -8.61
C TRP A 24 -2.27 -3.21 -9.61
N LEU A 25 -3.12 -4.11 -10.17
CA LEU A 25 -2.69 -5.14 -11.13
C LEU A 25 -2.21 -4.53 -12.44
N THR A 26 -2.91 -3.54 -12.98
CA THR A 26 -2.50 -2.84 -14.20
C THR A 26 -1.18 -2.10 -14.01
N PHE A 27 -1.01 -1.41 -12.87
CA PHE A 27 0.24 -0.72 -12.56
C PHE A 27 1.41 -1.69 -12.38
N THR A 28 1.21 -2.76 -11.59
CA THR A 28 2.24 -3.77 -11.36
C THR A 28 2.55 -4.57 -12.63
N GLY A 29 1.53 -4.86 -13.45
CA GLY A 29 1.71 -5.47 -14.76
C GLY A 29 2.55 -4.60 -15.71
N PHE A 30 2.29 -3.30 -15.75
CA PHE A 30 3.10 -2.37 -16.51
C PHE A 30 4.55 -2.31 -16.00
N THR A 31 4.75 -2.26 -14.68
CA THR A 31 6.08 -2.28 -14.06
C THR A 31 6.82 -3.59 -14.34
N ALA A 32 6.12 -4.74 -14.25
CA ALA A 32 6.70 -6.05 -14.57
C ALA A 32 7.05 -6.15 -16.05
N PHE A 33 6.22 -5.62 -16.94
CA PHE A 33 6.50 -5.56 -18.38
C PHE A 33 7.74 -4.69 -18.67
N ALA A 34 7.84 -3.50 -18.05
CA ALA A 34 9.02 -2.65 -18.17
C ALA A 34 10.29 -3.34 -17.66
N ALA A 35 10.21 -4.05 -16.53
CA ALA A 35 11.32 -4.84 -15.99
C ALA A 35 11.73 -5.97 -16.95
N LEU A 36 10.77 -6.65 -17.59
CA LEU A 36 11.02 -7.69 -18.58
C LEU A 36 11.69 -7.15 -19.85
N LEU A 37 11.28 -5.95 -20.30
CA LEU A 37 11.95 -5.25 -21.39
C LEU A 37 13.42 -4.92 -21.04
N LEU A 38 13.67 -4.37 -19.85
CA LEU A 38 15.01 -4.10 -19.36
C LEU A 38 15.87 -5.38 -19.28
N TRP A 39 15.25 -6.49 -18.88
CA TRP A 39 15.90 -7.80 -18.92
C TRP A 39 16.23 -8.24 -20.34
N ARG A 40 15.31 -8.05 -21.29
CA ARG A 40 15.49 -8.42 -22.71
C ARG A 40 16.60 -7.61 -23.39
N TYR A 41 16.72 -6.32 -23.04
CA TYR A 41 17.80 -5.46 -23.52
C TYR A 41 19.15 -5.71 -22.82
N GLY A 42 19.22 -6.64 -21.88
CA GLY A 42 20.46 -6.99 -21.19
C GLY A 42 20.90 -6.01 -20.10
N LEU A 43 20.18 -4.92 -19.88
CA LEU A 43 20.52 -3.91 -18.87
C LEU A 43 20.51 -4.50 -17.46
N PHE A 44 19.55 -5.38 -17.17
CA PHE A 44 19.48 -6.05 -15.88
C PHE A 44 20.61 -7.05 -15.67
N ARG A 45 21.02 -7.74 -16.75
CA ARG A 45 22.19 -8.63 -16.72
C ARG A 45 23.47 -7.83 -16.49
N LEU A 46 23.62 -6.67 -17.16
CA LEU A 46 24.75 -5.78 -16.99
C LEU A 46 24.83 -5.27 -15.54
N MET A 47 23.70 -4.86 -14.97
CA MET A 47 23.60 -4.43 -13.57
C MET A 47 24.04 -5.54 -12.60
N LEU A 48 23.56 -6.77 -12.79
CA LEU A 48 23.92 -7.90 -11.92
C LEU A 48 25.37 -8.34 -12.08
N GLN A 49 25.96 -8.23 -13.29
CA GLN A 49 27.35 -8.58 -13.54
C GLN A 49 28.33 -7.54 -12.99
N SER A 50 27.95 -6.26 -13.03
CA SER A 50 28.76 -5.16 -12.48
C SER A 50 28.65 -5.07 -10.96
N ASP A 51 27.55 -5.54 -10.36
CA ASP A 51 27.34 -5.45 -8.92
C ASP A 51 27.99 -6.61 -8.16
N ARG A 52 29.27 -6.46 -7.81
CA ARG A 52 30.02 -7.39 -6.93
C ARG A 52 29.53 -7.35 -5.47
N THR A 53 28.74 -6.34 -5.09
CA THR A 53 28.33 -6.10 -3.69
C THR A 53 26.99 -6.73 -3.33
N TYR A 54 26.25 -7.26 -4.30
CA TYR A 54 24.89 -7.80 -4.16
C TYR A 54 23.87 -6.80 -3.60
N ILE A 55 24.21 -5.52 -3.49
CA ILE A 55 23.29 -4.48 -2.98
C ILE A 55 22.10 -4.33 -3.91
N SER A 56 22.30 -4.33 -5.23
CA SER A 56 21.19 -4.29 -6.20
C SER A 56 20.24 -5.47 -6.06
N LEU A 57 20.76 -6.65 -5.73
CA LEU A 57 19.92 -7.85 -5.51
C LEU A 57 19.09 -7.71 -4.23
N VAL A 58 19.66 -7.16 -3.17
CA VAL A 58 18.94 -6.85 -1.92
C VAL A 58 17.85 -5.83 -2.18
N ILE A 59 18.10 -4.78 -2.95
CA ILE A 59 17.11 -3.77 -3.35
C ILE A 59 15.97 -4.42 -4.13
N CYS A 60 16.25 -5.24 -5.12
CA CYS A 60 15.23 -5.96 -5.90
C CYS A 60 14.43 -6.93 -5.03
N GLY A 61 15.06 -7.65 -4.12
CA GLY A 61 14.41 -8.58 -3.19
C GLY A 61 13.48 -7.85 -2.22
N LEU A 62 13.94 -6.74 -1.65
CA LEU A 62 13.11 -5.91 -0.76
C LEU A 62 11.92 -5.29 -1.50
N TYR A 63 12.12 -4.81 -2.73
CA TYR A 63 11.04 -4.32 -3.58
C TYR A 63 10.00 -5.41 -3.86
N ALA A 64 10.44 -6.61 -4.25
CA ALA A 64 9.55 -7.72 -4.53
C ALA A 64 8.75 -8.15 -3.29
N ALA A 65 9.40 -8.27 -2.13
CA ALA A 65 8.74 -8.61 -0.87
C ALA A 65 7.71 -7.55 -0.44
N ALA A 66 8.06 -6.27 -0.52
CA ALA A 66 7.15 -5.18 -0.18
C ALA A 66 5.99 -5.04 -1.18
N SER A 67 6.22 -5.28 -2.48
CA SER A 67 5.17 -5.31 -3.50
C SER A 67 4.19 -6.48 -3.28
N LEU A 68 4.70 -7.66 -2.91
CA LEU A 68 3.86 -8.82 -2.56
C LEU A 68 3.03 -8.55 -1.30
N HIS A 69 3.62 -7.92 -0.28
CA HIS A 69 2.89 -7.48 0.90
C HIS A 69 1.78 -6.47 0.53
N CYS A 70 2.07 -5.51 -0.35
CA CYS A 70 1.07 -4.56 -0.86
C CYS A 70 -0.07 -5.27 -1.59
N LEU A 71 0.22 -6.30 -2.42
CA LEU A 71 -0.80 -7.13 -3.06
C LEU A 71 -1.70 -7.82 -2.04
N TYR A 72 -1.10 -8.49 -1.05
CA TYR A 72 -1.85 -9.16 0.01
C TYR A 72 -2.81 -8.21 0.73
N ARG A 73 -2.33 -7.02 1.08
CA ARG A 73 -3.15 -5.96 1.71
C ARG A 73 -4.25 -5.43 0.79
N THR A 74 -3.97 -5.25 -0.49
CA THR A 74 -4.97 -4.79 -1.48
C THR A 74 -6.10 -5.81 -1.62
N VAL A 75 -5.76 -7.11 -1.65
CA VAL A 75 -6.76 -8.19 -1.67
C VAL A 75 -7.58 -8.21 -0.39
N ALA A 76 -6.94 -8.02 0.78
CA ALA A 76 -7.65 -7.96 2.07
C ALA A 76 -8.64 -6.79 2.12
N VAL A 77 -8.24 -5.59 1.67
CA VAL A 77 -9.12 -4.41 1.60
C VAL A 77 -10.27 -4.63 0.62
N SER A 78 -10.01 -5.26 -0.53
CA SER A 78 -11.07 -5.56 -1.51
C SER A 78 -12.10 -6.56 -0.97
N ARG A 79 -11.66 -7.60 -0.23
CA ARG A 79 -12.55 -8.56 0.42
C ARG A 79 -13.39 -7.91 1.52
N GLU A 80 -12.78 -6.99 2.28
CA GLU A 80 -13.51 -6.26 3.32
C GLU A 80 -14.55 -5.30 2.71
N GLY A 81 -14.26 -4.68 1.58
CA GLY A 81 -15.21 -3.88 0.83
C GLY A 81 -16.42 -4.68 0.34
N GLU A 82 -16.22 -5.94 -0.08
CA GLU A 82 -17.31 -6.85 -0.43
C GLU A 82 -18.21 -7.15 0.78
N ARG A 83 -17.60 -7.39 1.95
CA ARG A 83 -18.32 -7.65 3.21
C ARG A 83 -19.15 -6.43 3.64
N GLU A 84 -18.56 -5.22 3.53
CA GLU A 84 -19.26 -3.96 3.80
C GLU A 84 -20.51 -3.81 2.92
N ARG A 85 -20.41 -4.10 1.62
CA ARG A 85 -21.56 -4.02 0.72
C ARG A 85 -22.65 -5.02 1.07
N ARG A 86 -22.27 -6.26 1.39
CA ARG A 86 -23.24 -7.28 1.83
C ARG A 86 -23.96 -6.82 3.10
N ALA A 87 -23.20 -6.28 4.06
CA ALA A 87 -23.77 -5.68 5.27
C ALA A 87 -24.71 -4.52 4.93
N ALA A 88 -24.32 -3.63 4.02
CA ALA A 88 -25.13 -2.50 3.60
C ALA A 88 -26.43 -2.92 2.90
N ALA A 89 -26.39 -3.97 2.08
CA ALA A 89 -27.59 -4.52 1.43
C ALA A 89 -28.56 -5.16 2.44
N THR A 90 -28.04 -5.91 3.43
CA THR A 90 -28.87 -6.53 4.47
C THR A 90 -29.49 -5.47 5.41
N LEU A 91 -28.75 -4.39 5.69
CA LEU A 91 -29.22 -3.25 6.51
C LEU A 91 -30.20 -2.29 5.77
N GLU A 92 -30.65 -2.63 4.57
CA GLU A 92 -31.79 -1.93 3.96
C GLU A 92 -33.06 -2.12 4.79
N GLN A 93 -33.18 -3.23 5.51
CA GLN A 93 -34.23 -3.48 6.49
C GLN A 93 -33.66 -3.27 7.90
N PRO A 94 -34.14 -2.25 8.66
CA PRO A 94 -33.62 -1.94 10.01
C PRO A 94 -33.75 -3.10 11.01
N GLU A 95 -34.71 -3.97 10.79
CA GLU A 95 -34.98 -5.15 11.63
C GLU A 95 -33.89 -6.22 11.51
N ALA A 96 -33.19 -6.27 10.37
CA ALA A 96 -32.10 -7.22 10.13
C ALA A 96 -30.94 -7.03 11.11
N LEU A 97 -30.72 -5.81 11.62
CA LEU A 97 -29.65 -5.52 12.60
C LEU A 97 -29.82 -6.33 13.91
N PHE A 98 -31.04 -6.74 14.23
CA PHE A 98 -31.39 -7.42 15.47
C PHE A 98 -31.60 -8.92 15.30
N ALA A 99 -31.43 -9.46 14.09
CA ALA A 99 -31.43 -10.89 13.84
C ALA A 99 -30.16 -11.54 14.41
N GLU A 100 -30.29 -12.65 15.15
CA GLU A 100 -29.14 -13.37 15.73
C GLU A 100 -28.09 -13.81 14.69
N SER A 101 -28.48 -13.91 13.41
CA SER A 101 -27.61 -14.32 12.29
C SER A 101 -26.92 -13.15 11.58
N PHE A 102 -27.13 -11.90 12.00
CA PHE A 102 -26.69 -10.69 11.27
C PHE A 102 -25.32 -10.21 11.70
N PHE A 103 -24.36 -10.94 12.03
CA PHE A 103 -23.03 -10.36 12.25
C PHE A 103 -22.12 -10.70 11.06
N PRO A 104 -21.94 -9.75 10.10
CA PRO A 104 -20.97 -9.95 9.02
C PRO A 104 -19.59 -10.16 9.63
N GLU A 105 -18.85 -11.13 9.08
CA GLU A 105 -17.46 -11.35 9.45
C GLU A 105 -16.57 -10.19 8.96
N GLY A 106 -15.53 -9.85 9.72
CA GLY A 106 -14.53 -8.86 9.37
C GLY A 106 -14.60 -7.58 10.18
N LEU A 107 -13.76 -6.59 9.81
CA LEU A 107 -13.63 -5.33 10.56
C LEU A 107 -14.94 -4.53 10.64
N THR A 108 -15.72 -4.57 9.56
CA THR A 108 -17.04 -3.91 9.51
C THR A 108 -18.02 -4.56 10.48
N GLY A 109 -18.06 -5.90 10.51
CA GLY A 109 -18.93 -6.65 11.43
C GLY A 109 -18.54 -6.47 12.89
N ASP A 110 -17.24 -6.51 13.19
CA ASP A 110 -16.71 -6.25 14.54
C ASP A 110 -17.11 -4.85 15.01
N HIS A 111 -16.98 -3.85 14.15
CA HIS A 111 -17.38 -2.48 14.47
C HIS A 111 -18.87 -2.34 14.75
N ILE A 112 -19.74 -2.98 13.96
CA ILE A 112 -21.19 -2.99 14.20
C ILE A 112 -21.51 -3.70 15.52
N ARG A 113 -20.81 -4.79 15.84
CA ARG A 113 -20.96 -5.52 17.11
C ARG A 113 -20.55 -4.66 18.31
N ASP A 114 -19.43 -3.95 18.20
CA ASP A 114 -18.95 -3.03 19.24
C ASP A 114 -19.98 -1.90 19.47
N LEU A 115 -20.56 -1.34 18.39
CA LEU A 115 -21.63 -0.34 18.47
C LEU A 115 -22.88 -0.88 19.15
N THR A 116 -23.33 -2.09 18.80
CA THR A 116 -24.51 -2.71 19.44
C THR A 116 -24.28 -2.99 20.92
N THR A 117 -23.07 -3.44 21.28
CA THR A 117 -22.70 -3.69 22.67
C THR A 117 -22.66 -2.38 23.46
N LYS A 118 -22.11 -1.33 22.88
CA LYS A 118 -22.06 0.00 23.50
C LYS A 118 -23.47 0.58 23.69
N ALA A 119 -24.36 0.45 22.68
CA ALA A 119 -25.74 0.91 22.78
C ALA A 119 -26.50 0.21 23.90
N LYS A 120 -26.34 -1.11 24.05
CA LYS A 120 -26.90 -1.89 25.17
C LYS A 120 -26.43 -1.39 26.55
N ALA A 121 -25.15 -0.99 26.66
CA ALA A 121 -24.57 -0.54 27.91
C ALA A 121 -24.92 0.90 28.29
N GLN A 122 -25.12 1.80 27.31
CA GLN A 122 -25.37 3.22 27.53
C GLN A 122 -26.86 3.60 27.73
N GLY A 123 -27.81 2.73 27.28
CA GLY A 123 -29.23 3.02 27.36
C GLY A 123 -29.67 4.26 26.56
N GLU A 124 -30.46 5.12 27.13
CA GLU A 124 -31.14 6.29 26.50
C GLU A 124 -30.17 7.43 26.06
N ARG A 125 -28.86 7.29 26.15
CA ARG A 125 -27.92 8.34 25.76
C ARG A 125 -27.59 8.26 24.27
N ARG A 126 -27.45 9.44 23.64
CA ARG A 126 -26.99 9.57 22.26
C ARG A 126 -25.68 8.78 22.03
N LEU A 127 -25.69 7.91 21.04
CA LEU A 127 -24.60 6.98 20.78
C LEU A 127 -23.41 7.70 20.08
N ASP A 128 -22.39 8.05 20.87
CA ASP A 128 -21.14 8.59 20.30
C ASP A 128 -20.20 7.45 19.88
N GLN A 129 -19.92 7.36 18.57
CA GLN A 129 -19.02 6.33 18.02
C GLN A 129 -17.57 6.81 17.78
N THR A 130 -17.22 8.04 18.16
CA THR A 130 -15.92 8.66 17.83
C THR A 130 -14.73 7.80 18.23
N LEU A 131 -14.73 7.21 19.44
CA LEU A 131 -13.64 6.36 19.90
C LEU A 131 -13.56 5.04 19.14
N LEU A 132 -14.70 4.43 18.81
CA LEU A 132 -14.75 3.18 18.05
C LEU A 132 -14.28 3.41 16.61
N LEU A 133 -14.62 4.56 15.99
CA LEU A 133 -14.14 4.93 14.67
C LEU A 133 -12.62 5.16 14.64
N ARG A 134 -12.04 5.76 15.68
CA ARG A 134 -10.58 5.87 15.79
C ARG A 134 -9.92 4.50 15.83
N GLY A 135 -10.41 3.60 16.69
CA GLY A 135 -9.91 2.23 16.75
C GLY A 135 -10.06 1.47 15.43
N LEU A 136 -11.16 1.66 14.70
CA LEU A 136 -11.35 1.09 13.36
C LEU A 136 -10.34 1.67 12.36
N ALA A 137 -10.15 3.00 12.36
CA ALA A 137 -9.19 3.66 11.48
C ALA A 137 -7.76 3.14 11.70
N ASP A 138 -7.36 2.96 12.97
CA ASP A 138 -6.04 2.45 13.33
C ASP A 138 -5.87 0.99 12.88
N ARG A 139 -6.87 0.14 13.07
CA ARG A 139 -6.85 -1.26 12.58
C ARG A 139 -6.75 -1.33 11.05
N MET A 140 -7.47 -0.46 10.32
CA MET A 140 -7.42 -0.41 8.86
C MET A 140 -6.08 0.13 8.33
N ARG A 141 -5.48 1.10 9.01
CA ARG A 141 -4.20 1.73 8.63
C ARG A 141 -2.96 0.97 9.08
N GLY A 142 -3.04 0.19 10.15
CA GLY A 142 -1.91 -0.31 10.94
C GLY A 142 -0.74 -0.95 10.17
N SER A 143 -0.96 -1.47 8.97
CA SER A 143 0.11 -2.06 8.13
C SER A 143 0.59 -1.15 6.99
N ASN A 144 -0.04 0.01 6.76
CA ASN A 144 0.34 0.89 5.65
C ASN A 144 1.66 1.62 5.92
N GLY A 145 2.02 1.83 7.19
CA GLY A 145 3.31 2.40 7.59
C GLY A 145 4.53 1.59 7.12
N PHE A 146 4.38 0.27 7.01
CA PHE A 146 5.43 -0.62 6.48
C PHE A 146 5.85 -0.23 5.05
N GLY A 147 4.91 0.17 4.21
CA GLY A 147 5.21 0.55 2.83
C GLY A 147 6.10 1.79 2.71
N ASN A 148 5.81 2.80 3.52
CA ASN A 148 6.63 4.01 3.58
C ASN A 148 8.04 3.70 4.10
N PHE A 149 8.14 2.89 5.17
CA PHE A 149 9.41 2.43 5.70
C PHE A 149 10.22 1.63 4.65
N ALA A 150 9.59 0.69 3.95
CA ALA A 150 10.25 -0.11 2.92
C ALA A 150 10.72 0.75 1.74
N ALA A 151 9.90 1.71 1.28
CA ALA A 151 10.26 2.62 0.20
C ALA A 151 11.44 3.53 0.59
N ASP A 152 11.43 4.06 1.81
CA ASP A 152 12.55 4.87 2.31
C ASP A 152 13.82 4.04 2.51
N SER A 153 13.68 2.78 2.91
CA SER A 153 14.80 1.83 3.01
C SER A 153 15.43 1.53 1.64
N LEU A 154 14.61 1.36 0.59
CA LEU A 154 15.10 1.18 -0.78
C LEU A 154 15.94 2.36 -1.24
N MET A 155 15.47 3.58 -0.98
CA MET A 155 16.23 4.79 -1.34
C MET A 155 17.56 4.89 -0.56
N LYS A 156 17.54 4.58 0.74
CA LYS A 156 18.74 4.58 1.59
C LYS A 156 19.74 3.50 1.19
N LEU A 157 19.27 2.32 0.80
CA LEU A 157 20.11 1.24 0.27
C LEU A 157 20.76 1.64 -1.07
N GLY A 158 20.02 2.34 -1.93
CA GLY A 158 20.57 2.92 -3.16
C GLY A 158 21.70 3.91 -2.86
N LEU A 159 21.50 4.80 -1.89
CA LEU A 159 22.53 5.74 -1.44
C LEU A 159 23.75 5.03 -0.81
N LEU A 160 23.52 3.99 -0.01
CA LEU A 160 24.59 3.15 0.55
C LEU A 160 25.42 2.52 -0.56
N GLY A 161 24.77 2.06 -1.63
CA GLY A 161 25.45 1.51 -2.79
C GLY A 161 26.38 2.50 -3.50
N THR A 162 26.04 3.81 -3.52
CA THR A 162 26.97 4.84 -4.06
C THR A 162 28.20 4.98 -3.21
N ILE A 163 28.07 4.97 -1.88
CA ILE A 163 29.21 5.07 -0.96
C ILE A 163 30.14 3.86 -1.16
N VAL A 164 29.57 2.65 -1.20
CA VAL A 164 30.35 1.42 -1.41
C VAL A 164 31.02 1.42 -2.79
N GLY A 165 30.30 1.80 -3.84
CA GLY A 165 30.84 1.89 -5.19
C GLY A 165 31.98 2.92 -5.28
N PHE A 166 31.87 4.04 -4.57
CA PHE A 166 32.95 5.04 -4.50
C PHE A 166 34.19 4.52 -3.76
N ILE A 167 34.01 3.77 -2.66
CA ILE A 167 35.13 3.11 -1.95
C ILE A 167 35.85 2.13 -2.89
N ILE A 168 35.11 1.30 -3.63
CA ILE A 168 35.69 0.36 -4.61
C ILE A 168 36.44 1.12 -5.70
N MET A 169 35.89 2.23 -6.18
CA MET A 169 36.53 3.06 -7.20
C MET A 169 37.87 3.64 -6.74
N LEU A 170 37.98 4.05 -5.47
CA LEU A 170 39.22 4.67 -4.93
C LEU A 170 40.26 3.65 -4.47
N ALA A 171 39.88 2.40 -4.19
CA ALA A 171 40.76 1.39 -3.64
C ALA A 171 42.07 1.18 -4.45
N PRO A 172 42.05 1.15 -5.79
CA PRO A 172 43.27 0.97 -6.57
C PRO A 172 44.28 2.14 -6.48
N ILE A 173 43.79 3.35 -6.17
CA ILE A 173 44.65 4.55 -6.17
C ILE A 173 45.69 4.49 -5.06
N ALA A 174 45.36 3.83 -3.94
CA ALA A 174 46.24 3.73 -2.77
C ALA A 174 47.52 2.91 -3.01
N GLY A 175 47.62 2.10 -4.10
CA GLY A 175 48.76 1.23 -4.41
C GLY A 175 49.25 1.34 -5.85
N LEU A 176 48.94 2.44 -6.56
CA LEU A 176 49.31 2.62 -7.95
C LEU A 176 50.83 2.84 -8.11
N ASP A 177 51.49 1.87 -8.74
CA ASP A 177 52.79 2.09 -9.36
C ASP A 177 52.58 2.55 -10.81
N VAL A 178 52.79 3.85 -11.05
CA VAL A 178 52.54 4.52 -12.35
C VAL A 178 53.48 4.03 -13.46
N SER A 179 54.55 3.34 -13.11
CA SER A 179 55.53 2.84 -14.05
C SER A 179 55.09 1.58 -14.81
N ASP A 180 54.13 0.82 -14.30
CA ASP A 180 53.61 -0.40 -14.94
C ASP A 180 52.26 -0.17 -15.66
N LYS A 181 52.28 -0.18 -16.99
CA LYS A 181 51.10 0.00 -17.85
C LYS A 181 50.02 -1.07 -17.62
N SER A 182 50.40 -2.27 -17.20
CA SER A 182 49.46 -3.36 -16.97
C SER A 182 48.66 -3.12 -15.67
N VAL A 183 49.34 -2.64 -14.62
CA VAL A 183 48.74 -2.24 -13.34
C VAL A 183 47.81 -1.05 -13.53
N LEU A 184 48.23 -0.07 -14.34
CA LEU A 184 47.39 1.09 -14.64
C LEU A 184 46.11 0.69 -15.36
N LYS A 185 46.14 -0.20 -16.36
CA LYS A 185 44.96 -0.68 -17.09
C LYS A 185 44.01 -1.47 -16.21
N SER A 186 44.50 -2.36 -15.33
CA SER A 186 43.68 -3.12 -14.40
C SER A 186 43.02 -2.21 -13.36
N SER A 187 43.73 -1.21 -12.85
CA SER A 187 43.21 -0.23 -11.91
C SER A 187 42.07 0.61 -12.51
N MET A 188 42.23 1.04 -13.78
CA MET A 188 41.14 1.74 -14.49
C MET A 188 39.88 0.86 -14.65
N GLY A 189 40.05 -0.47 -14.84
CA GLY A 189 38.94 -1.40 -14.88
C GLY A 189 38.17 -1.45 -13.55
N VAL A 190 38.89 -1.60 -12.43
CA VAL A 190 38.28 -1.62 -11.10
C VAL A 190 37.60 -0.28 -10.76
N MET A 191 38.19 0.83 -11.15
CA MET A 191 37.58 2.16 -10.98
C MET A 191 36.28 2.29 -11.78
N SER A 192 36.24 1.81 -13.01
CA SER A 192 35.05 1.78 -13.84
C SER A 192 33.94 0.90 -13.24
N ASP A 193 34.31 -0.28 -12.71
CA ASP A 193 33.38 -1.18 -12.02
C ASP A 193 32.75 -0.53 -10.77
N GLY A 194 33.59 0.13 -9.94
CA GLY A 194 33.10 0.84 -8.74
C GLY A 194 32.10 1.95 -9.08
N MET A 195 32.38 2.72 -10.14
CA MET A 195 31.48 3.74 -10.63
C MET A 195 30.16 3.14 -11.14
N ALA A 196 30.24 2.03 -11.87
CA ALA A 196 29.02 1.33 -12.36
C ALA A 196 28.15 0.82 -11.21
N VAL A 197 28.74 0.21 -10.16
CA VAL A 197 28.03 -0.20 -8.94
C VAL A 197 27.31 0.99 -8.33
N ALA A 198 27.98 2.13 -8.13
CA ALA A 198 27.39 3.32 -7.54
C ALA A 198 26.16 3.80 -8.32
N MET A 199 26.26 3.87 -9.64
CA MET A 199 25.17 4.36 -10.49
C MET A 199 23.97 3.40 -10.53
N TYR A 200 24.22 2.10 -10.71
CA TYR A 200 23.13 1.11 -10.81
C TYR A 200 22.38 0.92 -9.51
N THR A 201 23.05 0.89 -8.37
CA THR A 201 22.39 0.74 -7.07
C THR A 201 21.51 1.92 -6.74
N THR A 202 21.97 3.15 -7.04
CA THR A 202 21.16 4.35 -6.82
C THR A 202 19.97 4.40 -7.74
N LEU A 203 20.14 4.08 -9.02
CA LEU A 203 19.02 4.03 -9.96
C LEU A 203 17.98 3.00 -9.51
N ALA A 204 18.41 1.80 -9.14
CA ALA A 204 17.52 0.74 -8.66
C ALA A 204 16.79 1.15 -7.37
N GLY A 205 17.48 1.74 -6.40
CA GLY A 205 16.91 2.21 -5.14
C GLY A 205 15.88 3.33 -5.35
N LEU A 206 16.21 4.31 -6.20
CA LEU A 206 15.34 5.44 -6.49
C LEU A 206 14.05 4.98 -7.23
N VAL A 207 14.23 4.23 -8.32
CA VAL A 207 13.09 3.74 -9.12
C VAL A 207 12.23 2.80 -8.27
N GLY A 208 12.83 1.85 -7.54
CA GLY A 208 12.11 0.94 -6.64
C GLY A 208 11.33 1.68 -5.56
N SER A 209 11.92 2.71 -4.94
CA SER A 209 11.25 3.55 -3.94
C SER A 209 10.03 4.27 -4.50
N ILE A 210 10.16 4.90 -5.67
CA ILE A 210 9.05 5.63 -6.32
C ILE A 210 7.91 4.67 -6.68
N LEU A 211 8.22 3.54 -7.30
CA LEU A 211 7.22 2.54 -7.69
C LEU A 211 6.49 1.98 -6.46
N LEU A 212 7.22 1.69 -5.39
CA LEU A 212 6.65 1.19 -4.15
C LEU A 212 5.75 2.23 -3.47
N LYS A 213 6.20 3.49 -3.38
CA LYS A 213 5.38 4.59 -2.85
C LYS A 213 4.06 4.74 -3.60
N LEU A 214 4.09 4.62 -4.93
CA LEU A 214 2.87 4.71 -5.74
C LEU A 214 1.92 3.53 -5.48
N GLN A 215 2.42 2.30 -5.34
CA GLN A 215 1.62 1.13 -4.98
C GLN A 215 0.92 1.33 -3.62
N TYR A 216 1.65 1.78 -2.60
CA TYR A 216 1.08 2.02 -1.27
C TYR A 216 0.15 3.22 -1.22
N TYR A 217 0.38 4.26 -2.02
CA TYR A 217 -0.55 5.37 -2.17
C TYR A 217 -1.92 4.90 -2.71
N MET A 218 -1.91 3.99 -3.70
CA MET A 218 -3.15 3.40 -4.24
C MET A 218 -3.86 2.55 -3.18
N LEU A 219 -3.13 1.77 -2.39
CA LEU A 219 -3.66 0.99 -1.27
C LEU A 219 -4.26 1.90 -0.19
N GLU A 220 -3.59 2.98 0.18
CA GLU A 220 -4.06 3.94 1.19
C GLU A 220 -5.35 4.64 0.74
N SER A 221 -5.42 5.05 -0.52
CA SER A 221 -6.62 5.61 -1.13
C SER A 221 -7.80 4.64 -1.07
N ALA A 222 -7.57 3.35 -1.37
CA ALA A 222 -8.60 2.30 -1.29
C ALA A 222 -9.07 2.08 0.16
N THR A 223 -8.14 2.03 1.11
CA THR A 223 -8.43 1.88 2.55
C THR A 223 -9.25 3.05 3.09
N SER A 224 -8.86 4.27 2.74
CA SER A 224 -9.58 5.49 3.14
C SER A 224 -10.98 5.55 2.54
N GLY A 225 -11.14 5.13 1.29
CA GLY A 225 -12.44 5.03 0.64
C GLY A 225 -13.36 3.98 1.31
N LEU A 226 -12.82 2.84 1.71
CA LEU A 226 -13.55 1.82 2.46
C LEU A 226 -13.97 2.37 3.83
N PHE A 227 -13.05 2.98 4.58
CA PHE A 227 -13.35 3.59 5.87
C PHE A 227 -14.49 4.61 5.78
N ALA A 228 -14.45 5.52 4.80
CA ALA A 228 -15.51 6.50 4.60
C ALA A 228 -16.88 5.85 4.32
N ARG A 229 -16.93 4.72 3.59
CA ARG A 229 -18.18 3.98 3.37
C ARG A 229 -18.70 3.34 4.65
N VAL A 230 -17.82 2.70 5.44
CA VAL A 230 -18.20 2.09 6.73
C VAL A 230 -18.74 3.17 7.68
N VAL A 231 -18.07 4.32 7.81
CA VAL A 231 -18.56 5.45 8.62
C VAL A 231 -19.95 5.89 8.17
N ARG A 232 -20.12 6.11 6.86
CA ARG A 232 -21.42 6.52 6.32
C ARG A 232 -22.51 5.47 6.61
N LEU A 233 -22.21 4.18 6.43
CA LEU A 233 -23.17 3.10 6.70
C LEU A 233 -23.58 3.10 8.17
N THR A 234 -22.63 3.20 9.09
CA THR A 234 -22.92 3.18 10.54
C THR A 234 -23.68 4.41 11.00
N GLU A 235 -23.28 5.62 10.55
CA GLU A 235 -23.96 6.88 10.91
C GLU A 235 -25.39 6.97 10.34
N THR A 236 -25.61 6.49 9.12
CA THR A 236 -26.91 6.69 8.46
C THR A 236 -27.92 5.57 8.73
N ARG A 237 -27.45 4.37 9.06
CA ARG A 237 -28.35 3.20 9.20
C ARG A 237 -28.27 2.55 10.58
N VAL A 238 -27.02 2.28 11.07
CA VAL A 238 -26.85 1.52 12.32
C VAL A 238 -27.17 2.35 13.55
N VAL A 239 -26.57 3.54 13.68
CA VAL A 239 -26.75 4.41 14.84
C VAL A 239 -28.23 4.80 15.02
N PRO A 240 -28.95 5.30 13.99
CA PRO A 240 -30.37 5.64 14.14
C PRO A 240 -31.26 4.44 14.46
N ALA A 241 -30.92 3.24 13.97
CA ALA A 241 -31.68 2.04 14.28
C ALA A 241 -31.49 1.61 15.74
N LEU A 242 -30.25 1.72 16.26
CA LEU A 242 -29.96 1.43 17.67
C LEU A 242 -30.62 2.45 18.61
N GLU A 243 -30.52 3.75 18.32
CA GLU A 243 -31.16 4.81 19.12
C GLU A 243 -32.66 4.59 19.20
N ARG A 244 -33.36 4.34 18.09
CA ARG A 244 -34.82 4.08 18.10
C ARG A 244 -35.24 2.87 18.95
N ARG A 245 -34.35 1.87 19.09
CA ARG A 245 -34.66 0.66 19.87
C ARG A 245 -34.46 0.84 21.36
N TYR A 246 -33.46 1.62 21.75
CA TYR A 246 -33.09 1.82 23.15
C TYR A 246 -33.64 3.12 23.76
N ASP A 247 -34.24 3.98 22.94
CA ASP A 247 -34.93 5.22 23.34
C ASP A 247 -36.39 4.97 23.76
N ARG A 248 -36.81 3.69 23.87
CA ARG A 248 -38.12 3.23 24.37
C ARG A 248 -37.93 2.55 25.73
#